data_94333babff766bccde5ac8c10aaa94cb
#
_entry.id   94333babff766bccde5ac8c10aaa94cb
#
_cell.length_a   1.000
_cell.length_b   1.000
_cell.length_c   1.000
_cell.angle_alpha   90.00
_cell.angle_beta   90.00
_cell.angle_gamma   90.00
#
_symmetry.space_group_name_H-M   'P 1'
#
loop_
_entity.id
_entity.type
_entity.pdbx_description
1 polymer ?
#
loop_
_entity_poly.entity_id
_entity_poly.type
_entity_poly.pdbx_seq_one_letter_code
_entity_poly.pdbx_strand_id
1 'polypeptide(L)'
;MFLLFEEAGKFHAGRVLSEAESSAQVELDSGKRVKVKAANGLLKFDKPAPAELLRQAQALSETIELELTWEFAPEDEFGFADLAREYFSDQATLAQQAGMLFRLFEAPHYFRRAGKGRFKKAPADILQQALAGIEKKKQLQAQ
;
A
#
# COMPACT_ATOMS: atom_id res chain seq x y z
N MET A 1 7.43 15.92 11.27
CA MET A 1 7.53 14.81 10.29
C MET A 1 6.55 13.71 10.67
N PHE A 2 5.93 13.10 9.69
CA PHE A 2 4.95 12.03 9.87
C PHE A 2 5.48 10.74 9.27
N LEU A 3 4.97 9.61 9.74
CA LEU A 3 5.35 8.29 9.24
C LEU A 3 4.10 7.47 8.94
N LEU A 4 4.05 6.91 7.73
CA LEU A 4 3.07 5.90 7.36
C LEU A 4 3.72 4.53 7.62
N PHE A 5 3.04 3.68 8.39
CA PHE A 5 3.56 2.37 8.76
C PHE A 5 2.46 1.32 8.77
N GLU A 6 2.85 0.07 8.76
CA GLU A 6 1.95 -1.07 8.82
C GLU A 6 2.07 -1.77 10.18
N GLU A 7 0.92 -2.04 10.82
CA GLU A 7 0.87 -2.79 12.07
C GLU A 7 -0.35 -3.71 12.04
N ALA A 8 -0.13 -4.97 12.33
CA ALA A 8 -1.19 -6.00 12.40
C ALA A 8 -2.08 -6.04 11.14
N GLY A 9 -1.48 -5.85 9.97
CA GLY A 9 -2.21 -5.88 8.71
C GLY A 9 -2.99 -4.62 8.37
N LYS A 10 -2.77 -3.54 9.13
CA LYS A 10 -3.43 -2.26 8.91
C LYS A 10 -2.42 -1.15 8.73
N PHE A 11 -2.79 -0.13 7.96
CA PHE A 11 -1.94 1.04 7.75
C PHE A 11 -2.31 2.12 8.74
N HIS A 12 -1.28 2.70 9.35
CA HIS A 12 -1.43 3.80 10.30
C HIS A 12 -0.47 4.92 9.92
N ALA A 13 -0.84 6.13 10.23
CA ALA A 13 0.03 7.28 10.07
C ALA A 13 -0.01 8.12 11.33
N GLY A 14 1.14 8.63 11.74
CA GLY A 14 1.23 9.44 12.93
C GLY A 14 2.45 10.35 12.91
N ARG A 15 2.56 11.18 13.93
CA ARG A 15 3.66 12.13 14.07
C ARG A 15 4.86 11.43 14.70
N VAL A 16 6.02 11.60 14.10
CA VAL A 16 7.27 11.07 14.64
C VAL A 16 7.72 11.95 15.78
N LEU A 17 7.81 11.37 16.98
CA LEU A 17 8.27 12.06 18.18
C LEU A 17 9.77 11.94 18.35
N SER A 18 10.33 10.77 18.08
CA SER A 18 11.76 10.52 18.14
C SER A 18 12.13 9.37 17.22
N GLU A 19 13.37 9.35 16.73
CA GLU A 19 13.90 8.28 15.91
C GLU A 19 15.16 7.71 16.52
N ALA A 20 15.28 6.39 16.47
CA ALA A 20 16.49 5.64 16.80
C ALA A 20 16.91 4.85 15.55
N GLU A 21 18.06 4.20 15.60
CA GLU A 21 18.58 3.46 14.43
C GLU A 21 17.63 2.36 13.93
N SER A 22 16.94 1.70 14.85
CA SER A 22 16.10 0.56 14.51
C SER A 22 14.61 0.78 14.73
N SER A 23 14.22 1.94 15.26
CA SER A 23 12.82 2.20 15.56
C SER A 23 12.53 3.71 15.66
N ALA A 24 11.25 4.04 15.68
CA ALA A 24 10.79 5.41 15.89
C ALA A 24 9.60 5.40 16.83
N GLN A 25 9.47 6.46 17.65
CA GLN A 25 8.26 6.67 18.44
C GLN A 25 7.32 7.55 17.66
N VAL A 26 6.08 7.09 17.50
CA VAL A 26 5.07 7.77 16.69
C VAL A 26 3.83 8.00 17.56
N GLU A 27 3.27 9.20 17.50
CA GLU A 27 2.02 9.54 18.15
C GLU A 27 0.88 9.49 17.13
N LEU A 28 -0.11 8.66 17.41
CA LEU A 28 -1.30 8.53 16.54
C LEU A 28 -2.29 9.66 16.83
N ASP A 29 -3.26 9.86 15.95
CA ASP A 29 -4.30 10.87 16.09
C ASP A 29 -5.09 10.72 17.39
N SER A 30 -5.20 9.50 17.90
CA SER A 30 -5.87 9.22 19.18
C SER A 30 -5.06 9.65 20.40
N GLY A 31 -3.83 10.12 20.20
CA GLY A 31 -2.89 10.45 21.27
C GLY A 31 -2.08 9.27 21.78
N LYS A 32 -2.33 8.08 21.27
CA LYS A 32 -1.59 6.87 21.62
C LYS A 32 -0.19 6.91 21.01
N ARG A 33 0.82 6.61 21.84
CA ARG A 33 2.20 6.52 21.37
C ARG A 33 2.56 5.07 21.11
N VAL A 34 3.17 4.82 19.97
CA VAL A 34 3.59 3.46 19.58
C VAL A 34 5.03 3.49 19.14
N LYS A 35 5.72 2.39 19.35
CA LYS A 35 7.09 2.18 18.86
C LYS A 35 6.99 1.41 17.55
N VAL A 36 7.50 2.03 16.49
CA VAL A 36 7.47 1.45 15.14
C VAL A 36 8.87 1.01 14.77
N LYS A 37 9.03 -0.24 14.41
CA LYS A 37 10.32 -0.74 13.92
C LYS A 37 10.62 -0.11 12.56
N ALA A 38 11.88 0.20 12.30
CA ALA A 38 12.29 0.81 11.03
C ALA A 38 11.82 0.00 9.82
N ALA A 39 11.83 -1.34 9.94
CA ALA A 39 11.36 -2.22 8.87
C ALA A 39 9.86 -2.08 8.58
N ASN A 40 9.07 -1.59 9.53
CA ASN A 40 7.62 -1.40 9.36
C ASN A 40 7.28 -0.02 8.79
N GLY A 41 8.21 0.92 8.80
CA GLY A 41 8.02 2.25 8.23
C GLY A 41 7.96 2.18 6.71
N LEU A 42 6.94 2.79 6.12
CA LEU A 42 6.71 2.73 4.68
C LEU A 42 7.02 4.07 4.00
N LEU A 43 6.47 5.17 4.53
CA LEU A 43 6.68 6.51 3.98
C LEU A 43 6.90 7.52 5.09
N LYS A 44 7.86 8.40 4.90
CA LYS A 44 8.06 9.58 5.77
C LYS A 44 7.61 10.80 4.99
N PHE A 45 6.87 11.71 5.64
CA PHE A 45 6.33 12.88 4.96
C PHE A 45 6.10 14.02 5.94
N ASP A 46 6.08 15.24 5.42
CA ASP A 46 5.80 16.45 6.21
C ASP A 46 4.42 16.98 5.94
N LYS A 47 3.93 16.85 4.73
CA LYS A 47 2.61 17.28 4.29
C LYS A 47 2.05 16.25 3.31
N PRO A 48 0.74 16.05 3.28
CA PRO A 48 -0.30 16.62 4.14
C PRO A 48 -0.31 15.98 5.53
N ALA A 49 -1.27 16.37 6.38
CA ALA A 49 -1.46 15.74 7.68
C ALA A 49 -1.75 14.24 7.51
N PRO A 50 -1.43 13.39 8.51
CA PRO A 50 -1.59 11.95 8.36
C PRO A 50 -3.00 11.50 7.94
N ALA A 51 -4.04 12.05 8.57
CA ALA A 51 -5.42 11.70 8.22
C ALA A 51 -5.76 12.10 6.79
N GLU A 52 -5.26 13.25 6.34
CA GLU A 52 -5.47 13.74 4.98
C GLU A 52 -4.77 12.84 3.96
N LEU A 53 -3.54 12.43 4.25
CA LEU A 53 -2.81 11.52 3.36
C LEU A 53 -3.54 10.20 3.20
N LEU A 54 -4.01 9.62 4.30
CA LEU A 54 -4.75 8.36 4.26
C LEU A 54 -6.03 8.49 3.45
N ARG A 55 -6.76 9.59 3.59
CA ARG A 55 -7.97 9.85 2.84
C ARG A 55 -7.70 9.99 1.34
N GLN A 56 -6.68 10.76 0.98
CA GLN A 56 -6.30 10.94 -0.42
C GLN A 56 -5.82 9.62 -1.03
N ALA A 57 -5.03 8.86 -0.28
CA ALA A 57 -4.53 7.57 -0.74
C ALA A 57 -5.68 6.58 -0.97
N GLN A 58 -6.66 6.55 -0.09
CA GLN A 58 -7.81 5.67 -0.24
C GLN A 58 -8.61 6.04 -1.51
N ALA A 59 -8.86 7.31 -1.73
CA ALA A 59 -9.56 7.79 -2.91
C ALA A 59 -8.80 7.44 -4.19
N LEU A 60 -7.48 7.65 -4.19
CA LEU A 60 -6.64 7.33 -5.35
C LEU A 60 -6.56 5.82 -5.59
N SER A 61 -6.52 5.01 -4.54
CA SER A 61 -6.45 3.56 -4.69
C SER A 61 -7.65 3.02 -5.47
N GLU A 62 -8.81 3.62 -5.29
CA GLU A 62 -10.04 3.22 -6.00
C GLU A 62 -9.95 3.50 -7.51
N THR A 63 -9.10 4.44 -7.93
CA THR A 63 -8.93 4.79 -9.34
C THR A 63 -7.88 3.94 -10.05
N ILE A 64 -7.09 3.18 -9.31
CA ILE A 64 -6.02 2.36 -9.87
C ILE A 64 -6.60 1.09 -10.47
N GLU A 65 -6.31 0.86 -11.75
CA GLU A 65 -6.75 -0.36 -12.45
C GLU A 65 -5.76 -1.50 -12.20
N LEU A 66 -6.19 -2.49 -11.42
CA LEU A 66 -5.34 -3.62 -11.04
C LEU A 66 -4.85 -4.42 -12.23
N GLU A 67 -5.71 -4.68 -13.19
CA GLU A 67 -5.36 -5.47 -14.37
C GLU A 67 -4.24 -4.81 -15.18
N LEU A 68 -4.37 -3.52 -15.43
CA LEU A 68 -3.35 -2.73 -16.12
C LEU A 68 -2.05 -2.68 -15.32
N THR A 69 -2.17 -2.46 -14.02
CA THR A 69 -1.02 -2.41 -13.13
C THR A 69 -0.26 -3.73 -13.12
N TRP A 70 -0.99 -4.84 -13.10
CA TRP A 70 -0.39 -6.17 -13.14
C TRP A 70 0.36 -6.42 -14.45
N GLU A 71 -0.19 -5.98 -15.58
CA GLU A 71 0.41 -6.20 -16.89
C GLU A 71 1.80 -5.56 -17.03
N PHE A 72 1.98 -4.34 -16.52
CA PHE A 72 3.27 -3.67 -16.66
C PHE A 72 4.19 -3.82 -15.45
N ALA A 73 3.72 -4.45 -14.36
CA ALA A 73 4.55 -4.67 -13.18
C ALA A 73 5.75 -5.57 -13.51
N PRO A 74 6.92 -5.31 -12.89
CA PRO A 74 8.08 -6.18 -13.08
C PRO A 74 7.77 -7.61 -12.62
N GLU A 75 8.44 -8.58 -13.22
CA GLU A 75 8.30 -9.98 -12.81
C GLU A 75 9.00 -10.25 -11.48
N ASP A 76 10.01 -9.46 -11.17
CA ASP A 76 10.74 -9.56 -9.91
C ASP A 76 10.04 -8.76 -8.82
N GLU A 77 10.50 -8.95 -7.58
CA GLU A 77 10.03 -8.20 -6.44
C GLU A 77 10.23 -6.69 -6.64
N PHE A 78 9.25 -5.90 -6.27
CA PHE A 78 9.30 -4.44 -6.41
C PHE A 78 8.70 -3.76 -5.19
N GLY A 79 9.08 -2.50 -4.97
CA GLY A 79 8.47 -1.66 -3.94
C GLY A 79 7.24 -0.94 -4.47
N PHE A 80 6.29 -0.64 -3.60
CA PHE A 80 5.06 0.08 -4.00
C PHE A 80 5.38 1.46 -4.60
N ALA A 81 6.41 2.14 -4.10
CA ALA A 81 6.80 3.44 -4.62
C ALA A 81 7.32 3.35 -6.05
N ASP A 82 8.07 2.30 -6.36
CA ASP A 82 8.58 2.08 -7.70
C ASP A 82 7.45 1.86 -8.70
N LEU A 83 6.47 1.06 -8.32
CA LEU A 83 5.32 0.80 -9.18
C LEU A 83 4.46 2.04 -9.36
N ALA A 84 4.30 2.85 -8.30
CA ALA A 84 3.57 4.11 -8.39
C ALA A 84 4.22 5.06 -9.40
N ARG A 85 5.55 5.11 -9.42
CA ARG A 85 6.27 5.94 -10.40
C ARG A 85 6.04 5.48 -11.83
N GLU A 86 5.90 4.18 -12.03
CA GLU A 86 5.61 3.65 -13.37
C GLU A 86 4.16 3.87 -13.77
N TYR A 87 3.23 3.77 -12.83
CA TYR A 87 1.80 3.93 -13.11
C TYR A 87 1.41 5.40 -13.31
N PHE A 88 1.85 6.28 -12.42
CA PHE A 88 1.49 7.71 -12.48
C PHE A 88 2.53 8.53 -13.23
N SER A 89 3.73 8.65 -12.66
CA SER A 89 4.86 9.35 -13.28
C SER A 89 6.09 9.15 -12.39
N ASP A 90 7.27 9.49 -12.92
CA ASP A 90 8.51 9.46 -12.15
C ASP A 90 8.46 10.36 -10.92
N GLN A 91 7.54 11.33 -10.91
CA GLN A 91 7.34 12.27 -9.80
C GLN A 91 6.06 11.99 -9.04
N ALA A 92 5.71 10.72 -8.88
CA ALA A 92 4.51 10.34 -8.14
C ALA A 92 4.47 11.01 -6.77
N THR A 93 3.32 11.59 -6.43
CA THR A 93 3.14 12.26 -5.14
C THR A 93 3.07 11.25 -4.00
N LEU A 94 3.19 11.73 -2.76
CA LEU A 94 3.04 10.87 -1.58
C LEU A 94 1.67 10.19 -1.57
N ALA A 95 0.62 10.93 -1.89
CA ALA A 95 -0.73 10.38 -1.96
C ALA A 95 -0.83 9.29 -3.03
N GLN A 96 -0.21 9.48 -4.18
CA GLN A 96 -0.19 8.49 -5.25
C GLN A 96 0.58 7.23 -4.82
N GLN A 97 1.71 7.38 -4.18
CA GLN A 97 2.49 6.25 -3.67
C GLN A 97 1.71 5.48 -2.61
N ALA A 98 1.09 6.19 -1.66
CA ALA A 98 0.28 5.56 -0.62
C ALA A 98 -0.96 4.88 -1.21
N GLY A 99 -1.58 5.49 -2.21
CA GLY A 99 -2.72 4.90 -2.92
C GLY A 99 -2.34 3.60 -3.60
N MET A 100 -1.18 3.57 -4.26
CA MET A 100 -0.67 2.34 -4.88
C MET A 100 -0.44 1.26 -3.82
N LEU A 101 0.16 1.61 -2.69
CA LEU A 101 0.38 0.68 -1.58
C LEU A 101 -0.93 0.06 -1.10
N PHE A 102 -1.95 0.87 -0.88
CA PHE A 102 -3.25 0.40 -0.41
C PHE A 102 -3.89 -0.54 -1.44
N ARG A 103 -3.80 -0.18 -2.72
CA ARG A 103 -4.38 -0.98 -3.79
C ARG A 103 -3.71 -2.35 -3.91
N LEU A 104 -2.39 -2.39 -3.87
CA LEU A 104 -1.63 -3.64 -3.94
C LEU A 104 -1.93 -4.53 -2.72
N PHE A 105 -2.03 -3.92 -1.55
CA PHE A 105 -2.32 -4.64 -0.32
C PHE A 105 -3.72 -5.26 -0.32
N GLU A 106 -4.69 -4.58 -0.91
CA GLU A 106 -6.08 -5.04 -1.01
C GLU A 106 -6.29 -6.11 -2.06
N ALA A 107 -5.29 -6.37 -2.90
CA ALA A 107 -5.41 -7.28 -4.05
C ALA A 107 -4.40 -8.42 -3.98
N PRO A 108 -4.51 -9.31 -3.00
CA PRO A 108 -3.55 -10.41 -2.85
C PRO A 108 -3.59 -11.41 -4.01
N HIS A 109 -4.66 -11.41 -4.79
CA HIS A 109 -4.78 -12.28 -5.97
C HIS A 109 -4.02 -11.74 -7.18
N TYR A 110 -3.77 -10.43 -7.24
CA TYR A 110 -2.94 -9.82 -8.29
C TYR A 110 -1.47 -9.73 -7.88
N PHE A 111 -1.22 -9.40 -6.63
CA PHE A 111 0.13 -9.16 -6.14
C PHE A 111 0.33 -9.86 -4.81
N ARG A 112 1.38 -10.67 -4.74
CA ARG A 112 1.77 -11.33 -3.51
C ARG A 112 2.66 -10.42 -2.70
N ARG A 113 2.50 -10.47 -1.39
CA ARG A 113 3.30 -9.69 -0.48
C ARG A 113 4.68 -10.34 -0.35
N ALA A 114 5.72 -9.59 -0.73
CA ALA A 114 7.10 -10.06 -0.66
C ALA A 114 7.83 -9.55 0.58
N GLY A 115 7.34 -8.44 1.17
CA GLY A 115 7.92 -7.83 2.36
C GLY A 115 7.13 -6.61 2.75
N LYS A 116 7.61 -5.85 3.73
CA LYS A 116 6.97 -4.59 4.13
C LYS A 116 7.09 -3.58 3.01
N GLY A 117 5.96 -3.25 2.39
CA GLY A 117 5.94 -2.32 1.26
C GLY A 117 6.48 -2.90 -0.04
N ARG A 118 6.75 -4.19 -0.09
CA ARG A 118 7.27 -4.86 -1.29
C ARG A 118 6.32 -5.94 -1.75
N PHE A 119 6.19 -6.07 -3.06
CA PHE A 119 5.23 -6.97 -3.67
C PHE A 119 5.84 -7.68 -4.87
N LYS A 120 5.22 -8.77 -5.26
CA LYS A 120 5.57 -9.51 -6.46
C LYS A 120 4.29 -9.91 -7.18
N LYS A 121 4.22 -9.69 -8.50
CA LYS A 121 2.99 -10.00 -9.22
C LYS A 121 2.74 -11.52 -9.23
N ALA A 122 1.48 -11.89 -9.11
CA ALA A 122 1.07 -13.28 -9.14
C ALA A 122 1.25 -13.86 -10.55
N PRO A 123 1.60 -15.16 -10.69
CA PRO A 123 1.63 -15.79 -12.01
C PRO A 123 0.28 -15.72 -12.71
N ALA A 124 0.31 -15.64 -14.04
CA ALA A 124 -0.89 -15.46 -14.85
C ALA A 124 -1.94 -16.56 -14.63
N ASP A 125 -1.50 -17.81 -14.50
CA ASP A 125 -2.39 -18.94 -14.28
C ASP A 125 -3.08 -18.86 -12.93
N ILE A 126 -2.35 -18.48 -11.89
CA ILE A 126 -2.91 -18.30 -10.53
C ILE A 126 -3.88 -17.12 -10.51
N LEU A 127 -3.52 -16.03 -11.18
CA LEU A 127 -4.38 -14.85 -11.27
C LEU A 127 -5.70 -15.20 -11.95
N GLN A 128 -5.66 -15.92 -13.07
CA GLN A 128 -6.86 -16.31 -13.79
C GLN A 128 -7.78 -17.19 -12.95
N GLN A 129 -7.21 -18.12 -12.19
CA GLN A 129 -7.99 -18.97 -11.31
C GLN A 129 -8.66 -18.15 -10.19
N ALA A 130 -7.93 -17.20 -9.62
CA ALA A 130 -8.48 -16.34 -8.58
C ALA A 130 -9.61 -15.45 -9.12
N LEU A 131 -9.43 -14.87 -10.30
CA LEU A 131 -10.45 -14.03 -10.93
C LEU A 131 -11.70 -14.83 -11.28
N ALA A 132 -11.54 -16.03 -11.79
CA ALA A 132 -12.66 -16.92 -12.08
C ALA A 132 -13.47 -17.25 -10.82
N GLY A 133 -12.77 -17.48 -9.70
CA GLY A 133 -13.43 -17.73 -8.43
C GLY A 133 -14.20 -16.52 -7.91
N ILE A 134 -13.63 -15.33 -8.04
CA ILE A 134 -14.27 -14.08 -7.63
C ILE A 134 -15.50 -13.80 -8.48
N GLU A 135 -15.39 -13.95 -9.78
CA GLU A 135 -16.50 -13.75 -10.71
C GLU A 135 -17.66 -14.70 -10.42
N LYS A 136 -17.35 -15.97 -10.17
CA LYS A 136 -18.34 -16.96 -9.80
C LYS A 136 -19.07 -16.60 -8.53
N LYS A 137 -18.35 -16.11 -7.51
CA LYS A 137 -18.97 -15.63 -6.27
C LYS A 137 -19.90 -14.44 -6.51
N LYS A 138 -19.51 -13.50 -7.36
CA LYS A 138 -20.34 -12.33 -7.69
C LYS A 138 -21.64 -12.75 -8.37
N GLN A 139 -21.57 -13.71 -9.27
CA GLN A 139 -22.76 -14.23 -9.95
C GLN A 139 -23.73 -14.88 -8.97
N LEU A 140 -23.20 -15.63 -8.01
CA LEU A 140 -24.03 -16.26 -6.97
C LEU A 140 -24.67 -15.23 -6.05
N GLN A 141 -23.97 -14.15 -5.73
CA GLN A 141 -24.49 -13.10 -4.85
C GLN A 141 -25.50 -12.20 -5.57
N ALA A 142 -25.44 -12.09 -6.88
CA ALA A 142 -26.33 -11.25 -7.65
C ALA A 142 -27.76 -11.83 -7.77
N GLN A 143 -27.96 -13.05 -7.36
CA GLN A 143 -29.25 -13.69 -7.33
C GLN A 143 -29.88 -13.50 -5.96
#